data_10b8896bb919e9aad941f7418fd45d20
#
_entry.id   10b8896bb919e9aad941f7418fd45d20
#
_cell.length_a   1.000
_cell.length_b   1.000
_cell.length_c   1.000
_cell.angle_alpha   90.00
_cell.angle_beta   90.00
_cell.angle_gamma   90.00
#
_symmetry.space_group_name_H-M   'P 1'
#
loop_
_entity.id
_entity.type
_entity.pdbx_description
1 polymer ?
#
loop_
_entity_poly.entity_id
_entity_poly.type
_entity_poly.pdbx_seq_one_letter_code
_entity_poly.pdbx_strand_id
1 'polypeptide(L)'
;GIGMSVAGLIMQQLCMNKFVSPTTGATISSAQFGILLALLFAPGSTLWGRAAFSFVCAVLGTWVFVWFIQSIQFKDVVMVPLVGIMFSNIVMGVTNYLAYKYEMTQALSSWLVGHFSTVIRGRYELVWLTVPLVILAFVFANHFNIVGMGKDFSQNLGVPYDLVLFMGLTIE
;
A
#
# COMPACT_ATOMS: atom_id res chain seq x y z
N GLY A 1 0.20 -13.75 -5.99
CA GLY A 1 1.07 -14.42 -5.01
C GLY A 1 2.41 -13.73 -4.88
N ILE A 2 3.23 -13.74 -5.94
CA ILE A 2 4.63 -13.25 -5.90
C ILE A 2 4.70 -11.78 -5.43
N GLY A 3 3.92 -10.87 -6.02
CA GLY A 3 3.92 -9.45 -5.62
C GLY A 3 3.61 -9.26 -4.14
N MET A 4 2.57 -9.89 -3.62
CA MET A 4 2.20 -9.82 -2.19
C MET A 4 3.26 -10.41 -1.27
N SER A 5 3.97 -11.45 -1.70
CA SER A 5 5.06 -12.02 -0.91
C SER A 5 6.25 -11.07 -0.82
N VAL A 6 6.60 -10.41 -1.94
CA VAL A 6 7.68 -9.42 -1.97
C VAL A 6 7.31 -8.19 -1.15
N ALA A 7 6.09 -7.64 -1.30
CA ALA A 7 5.59 -6.54 -0.50
C ALA A 7 5.62 -6.87 1.01
N GLY A 8 5.18 -8.08 1.38
CA GLY A 8 5.26 -8.55 2.76
C GLY A 8 6.68 -8.60 3.32
N LEU A 9 7.64 -9.07 2.54
CA LEU A 9 9.05 -9.09 2.95
C LEU A 9 9.62 -7.68 3.13
N ILE A 10 9.31 -6.75 2.21
CA ILE A 10 9.71 -5.35 2.33
C ILE A 10 9.15 -4.76 3.63
N MET A 11 7.85 -4.94 3.87
CA MET A 11 7.19 -4.40 5.06
C MET A 11 7.77 -4.98 6.36
N GLN A 12 8.07 -6.28 6.38
CA GLN A 12 8.72 -6.92 7.53
C GLN A 12 10.11 -6.36 7.81
N GLN A 13 10.89 -6.08 6.76
CA GLN A 13 12.21 -5.45 6.91
C GLN A 13 12.09 -4.00 7.40
N LEU A 14 11.22 -3.20 6.80
CA LEU A 14 11.02 -1.80 7.17
C LEU A 14 10.50 -1.63 8.61
N CYS A 15 9.63 -2.51 9.04
CA CYS A 15 9.08 -2.52 10.41
C CYS A 15 9.93 -3.33 11.41
N MET A 16 11.04 -3.94 10.97
CA MET A 16 11.87 -4.83 11.80
C MET A 16 11.03 -5.87 12.56
N ASN A 17 9.92 -6.29 12.00
CA ASN A 17 8.95 -7.17 12.64
C ASN A 17 8.42 -8.21 11.64
N LYS A 18 8.70 -9.48 11.89
CA LYS A 18 8.31 -10.60 11.03
C LYS A 18 6.81 -10.90 11.01
N PHE A 19 6.04 -10.32 11.93
CA PHE A 19 4.59 -10.52 12.01
C PHE A 19 3.79 -9.45 11.25
N VAL A 20 4.45 -8.47 10.66
CA VAL A 20 3.78 -7.41 9.91
C VAL A 20 3.36 -7.93 8.54
N SER A 21 2.14 -7.60 8.17
CA SER A 21 1.55 -7.91 6.87
C SER A 21 1.77 -6.75 5.88
N PRO A 22 1.81 -7.00 4.57
CA PRO A 22 1.81 -5.93 3.56
C PRO A 22 0.56 -5.03 3.65
N THR A 23 -0.52 -5.51 4.28
CA THR A 23 -1.75 -4.72 4.48
C THR A 23 -1.66 -3.71 5.63
N THR A 24 -0.55 -3.71 6.38
CA THR A 24 -0.39 -2.87 7.58
C THR A 24 -0.11 -1.41 7.22
N GLY A 25 0.42 -1.13 6.02
CA GLY A 25 0.84 0.20 5.58
C GLY A 25 -0.28 0.98 4.92
N ALA A 26 -1.44 1.15 5.35
CA ALA A 26 -2.50 2.03 4.80
C ALA A 26 -2.74 1.95 3.27
N THR A 27 -1.93 1.23 2.53
CA THR A 27 -1.92 1.14 1.06
C THR A 27 -3.24 0.58 0.54
N ILE A 28 -3.68 -0.57 1.09
CA ILE A 28 -4.93 -1.22 0.66
C ILE A 28 -6.16 -0.36 1.00
N SER A 29 -6.22 0.24 2.19
CA SER A 29 -7.34 1.10 2.58
C SER A 29 -7.44 2.34 1.69
N SER A 30 -6.30 2.92 1.33
CA SER A 30 -6.22 4.06 0.41
C SER A 30 -6.58 3.65 -1.03
N ALA A 31 -6.18 2.46 -1.48
CA ALA A 31 -6.60 1.91 -2.77
C ALA A 31 -8.12 1.70 -2.83
N GLN A 32 -8.73 1.17 -1.77
CA GLN A 32 -10.19 1.00 -1.66
C GLN A 32 -10.92 2.34 -1.71
N PHE A 33 -10.39 3.35 -1.02
CA PHE A 33 -10.90 4.71 -1.11
C PHE A 33 -10.84 5.25 -2.54
N GLY A 34 -9.74 4.99 -3.26
CA GLY A 34 -9.59 5.35 -4.67
C GLY A 34 -10.60 4.67 -5.59
N ILE A 35 -10.90 3.39 -5.36
CA ILE A 35 -11.96 2.68 -6.11
C ILE A 35 -13.32 3.34 -5.85
N LEU A 36 -13.62 3.68 -4.61
CA LEU A 36 -14.86 4.36 -4.26
C LEU A 36 -14.98 5.72 -4.96
N LEU A 37 -13.91 6.53 -4.95
CA LEU A 37 -13.88 7.81 -5.66
C LEU A 37 -14.07 7.63 -7.15
N ALA A 38 -13.46 6.61 -7.76
CA ALA A 38 -13.66 6.32 -9.18
C ALA A 38 -15.10 5.93 -9.50
N LEU A 39 -15.77 5.19 -8.62
CA LEU A 39 -17.18 4.84 -8.77
C LEU A 39 -18.11 6.06 -8.64
N LEU A 40 -17.78 7.01 -7.75
CA LEU A 40 -18.59 8.20 -7.50
C LEU A 40 -18.40 9.26 -8.59
N PHE A 41 -17.15 9.57 -8.97
CA PHE A 41 -16.85 10.69 -9.88
C PHE A 41 -16.76 10.27 -11.35
N ALA A 42 -16.49 9.00 -11.62
CA ALA A 42 -16.36 8.47 -12.97
C ALA A 42 -17.07 7.12 -13.13
N PRO A 43 -18.42 7.06 -12.98
CA PRO A 43 -19.17 5.79 -13.02
C PRO A 43 -19.03 5.06 -14.36
N GLY A 44 -18.79 5.77 -15.47
CA GLY A 44 -18.52 5.23 -16.81
C GLY A 44 -17.05 4.89 -17.10
N SER A 45 -16.15 5.00 -16.10
CA SER A 45 -14.74 4.73 -16.31
C SER A 45 -14.48 3.27 -16.65
N THR A 46 -13.50 3.07 -17.54
CA THR A 46 -12.99 1.74 -17.89
C THR A 46 -12.30 1.09 -16.68
N LEU A 47 -12.05 -0.22 -16.75
CA LEU A 47 -11.27 -0.95 -15.75
C LEU A 47 -9.91 -0.26 -15.48
N TRP A 48 -9.24 0.19 -16.53
CA TRP A 48 -7.97 0.91 -16.45
C TRP A 48 -8.10 2.26 -15.73
N GLY A 49 -9.18 2.99 -15.98
CA GLY A 49 -9.45 4.25 -15.27
C GLY A 49 -9.62 4.04 -13.76
N ARG A 50 -10.39 3.02 -13.36
CA ARG A 50 -10.59 2.70 -11.94
C ARG A 50 -9.30 2.21 -11.28
N ALA A 51 -8.51 1.40 -11.99
CA ALA A 51 -7.19 0.97 -11.50
C ALA A 51 -6.23 2.16 -11.32
N ALA A 52 -6.23 3.11 -12.26
CA ALA A 52 -5.41 4.32 -12.16
C ALA A 52 -5.83 5.19 -10.94
N PHE A 53 -7.13 5.40 -10.71
CA PHE A 53 -7.63 6.10 -9.53
C PHE A 53 -7.22 5.40 -8.23
N SER A 54 -7.39 4.08 -8.18
CA SER A 54 -6.98 3.26 -7.03
C SER A 54 -5.48 3.38 -6.76
N PHE A 55 -4.67 3.29 -7.81
CA PHE A 55 -3.21 3.40 -7.71
C PHE A 55 -2.77 4.80 -7.21
N VAL A 56 -3.31 5.86 -7.80
CA VAL A 56 -2.99 7.23 -7.37
C VAL A 56 -3.38 7.46 -5.91
N CYS A 57 -4.57 7.02 -5.50
CA CYS A 57 -4.99 7.14 -4.11
C CYS A 57 -4.16 6.27 -3.16
N ALA A 58 -3.73 5.08 -3.59
CA ALA A 58 -2.82 4.24 -2.81
C ALA A 58 -1.49 4.95 -2.56
N VAL A 59 -0.87 5.48 -3.61
CA VAL A 59 0.40 6.22 -3.51
C VAL A 59 0.26 7.46 -2.63
N LEU A 60 -0.78 8.28 -2.86
CA LEU A 60 -1.01 9.48 -2.07
C LEU A 60 -1.28 9.16 -0.59
N GLY A 61 -2.10 8.13 -0.33
CA GLY A 61 -2.38 7.69 1.04
C GLY A 61 -1.14 7.16 1.74
N THR A 62 -0.30 6.41 1.03
CA THR A 62 1.00 5.94 1.55
C THR A 62 1.93 7.11 1.84
N TRP A 63 2.00 8.12 0.97
CA TRP A 63 2.83 9.31 1.20
C TRP A 63 2.34 10.12 2.40
N VAL A 64 1.04 10.29 2.57
CA VAL A 64 0.47 10.94 3.76
C VAL A 64 0.81 10.14 5.02
N PHE A 65 0.71 8.83 4.96
CA PHE A 65 1.07 7.93 6.07
C PHE A 65 2.56 8.04 6.44
N VAL A 66 3.46 8.00 5.44
CA VAL A 66 4.90 8.16 5.67
C VAL A 66 5.23 9.53 6.26
N TRP A 67 4.64 10.59 5.71
CA TRP A 67 4.82 11.95 6.24
C TRP A 67 4.34 12.05 7.69
N PHE A 68 3.21 11.42 8.00
CA PHE A 68 2.69 11.37 9.36
C PHE A 68 3.63 10.63 10.31
N ILE A 69 4.15 9.47 9.93
CA ILE A 69 5.13 8.72 10.73
C ILE A 69 6.41 9.52 10.96
N GLN A 70 6.93 10.17 9.92
CA GLN A 70 8.14 10.99 10.05
C GLN A 70 7.94 12.21 10.96
N SER A 71 6.72 12.73 11.04
CA SER A 71 6.37 13.85 11.92
C SER A 71 6.29 13.46 13.40
N ILE A 72 6.09 12.18 13.69
CA ILE A 72 6.01 11.66 15.05
C ILE A 72 7.41 11.25 15.50
N GLN A 73 7.90 11.85 16.58
CA GLN A 73 9.23 11.56 17.15
C GLN A 73 9.30 10.24 17.95
N PHE A 74 8.55 9.23 17.55
CA PHE A 74 8.61 7.93 18.21
C PHE A 74 9.78 7.09 17.66
N LYS A 75 10.60 6.58 18.56
CA LYS A 75 11.78 5.77 18.23
C LYS A 75 11.50 4.27 18.21
N ASP A 76 10.29 3.84 18.56
CA ASP A 76 9.98 2.43 18.71
C ASP A 76 9.49 1.79 17.41
N VAL A 77 10.14 0.72 17.02
CA VAL A 77 9.88 -0.10 15.81
C VAL A 77 8.44 -0.63 15.77
N VAL A 78 7.83 -0.87 16.94
CA VAL A 78 6.46 -1.37 17.07
C VAL A 78 5.42 -0.31 16.72
N MET A 79 5.78 0.98 16.79
CA MET A 79 4.85 2.09 16.52
C MET A 79 4.44 2.20 15.05
N VAL A 80 5.34 1.89 14.12
CA VAL A 80 5.05 1.99 12.69
C VAL A 80 3.85 1.13 12.28
N PRO A 81 3.81 -0.19 12.58
CA PRO A 81 2.64 -1.01 12.24
C PRO A 81 1.39 -0.61 13.03
N LEU A 82 1.52 -0.18 14.30
CA LEU A 82 0.38 0.25 15.09
C LEU A 82 -0.29 1.48 14.49
N VAL A 83 0.49 2.50 14.15
CA VAL A 83 0.02 3.72 13.49
C VAL A 83 -0.57 3.40 12.12
N GLY A 84 0.03 2.46 11.38
CA GLY A 84 -0.48 1.99 10.10
C GLY A 84 -1.89 1.40 10.20
N ILE A 85 -2.13 0.52 11.17
CA ILE A 85 -3.45 -0.06 11.43
C ILE A 85 -4.45 1.02 11.82
N MET A 86 -4.07 1.97 12.69
CA MET A 86 -4.95 3.07 13.10
C MET A 86 -5.32 3.97 11.91
N PHE A 87 -4.34 4.34 11.10
CA PHE A 87 -4.57 5.15 9.90
C PHE A 87 -5.44 4.41 8.87
N SER A 88 -5.18 3.13 8.64
CA SER A 88 -6.01 2.28 7.78
C SER A 88 -7.47 2.22 8.23
N ASN A 89 -7.70 2.09 9.54
CA ASN A 89 -9.05 2.07 10.10
C ASN A 89 -9.78 3.40 9.92
N ILE A 90 -9.09 4.53 10.03
CA ILE A 90 -9.66 5.86 9.77
C ILE A 90 -10.08 5.98 8.31
N VAL A 91 -9.19 5.63 7.37
CA VAL A 91 -9.48 5.67 5.93
C VAL A 91 -10.64 4.71 5.57
N MET A 92 -10.65 3.49 6.13
CA MET A 92 -11.75 2.54 5.93
C MET A 92 -13.07 3.06 6.51
N GLY A 93 -13.04 3.71 7.68
CA GLY A 93 -14.24 4.32 8.28
C GLY A 93 -14.86 5.36 7.36
N VAL A 94 -14.04 6.27 6.81
CA VAL A 94 -14.49 7.27 5.82
C VAL A 94 -15.01 6.60 4.55
N THR A 95 -14.29 5.60 4.05
CA THR A 95 -14.67 4.85 2.83
C THR A 95 -16.02 4.17 3.03
N ASN A 96 -16.22 3.46 4.13
CA ASN A 96 -17.47 2.77 4.41
C ASN A 96 -18.64 3.74 4.64
N TYR A 97 -18.41 4.86 5.31
CA TYR A 97 -19.42 5.89 5.48
C TYR A 97 -19.90 6.45 4.13
N LEU A 98 -18.95 6.79 3.24
CA LEU A 98 -19.29 7.31 1.91
C LEU A 98 -19.96 6.23 1.05
N ALA A 99 -19.46 4.98 1.09
CA ALA A 99 -20.05 3.86 0.37
C ALA A 99 -21.50 3.61 0.80
N TYR A 100 -21.78 3.72 2.09
CA TYR A 100 -23.13 3.60 2.63
C TYR A 100 -24.02 4.77 2.21
N LYS A 101 -23.53 6.00 2.33
CA LYS A 101 -24.27 7.23 1.97
C LYS A 101 -24.71 7.25 0.49
N TYR A 102 -23.88 6.72 -0.39
CA TYR A 102 -24.14 6.70 -1.84
C TYR A 102 -24.62 5.33 -2.35
N GLU A 103 -25.01 4.42 -1.44
CA GLU A 103 -25.52 3.07 -1.77
C GLU A 103 -24.56 2.23 -2.63
N MET A 104 -23.26 2.48 -2.51
CA MET A 104 -22.19 1.83 -3.29
C MET A 104 -21.52 0.66 -2.56
N THR A 105 -22.04 0.23 -1.42
CA THR A 105 -21.42 -0.80 -0.57
C THR A 105 -21.24 -2.13 -1.31
N GLN A 106 -22.25 -2.55 -2.08
CA GLN A 106 -22.18 -3.78 -2.87
C GLN A 106 -21.19 -3.68 -4.02
N ALA A 107 -21.17 -2.53 -4.70
CA ALA A 107 -20.22 -2.28 -5.78
C ALA A 107 -18.78 -2.31 -5.24
N LEU A 108 -18.52 -1.66 -4.11
CA LEU A 108 -17.20 -1.66 -3.48
C LEU A 108 -16.79 -3.08 -3.05
N SER A 109 -17.66 -3.83 -2.38
CA SER A 109 -17.36 -5.19 -1.93
C SER A 109 -17.10 -6.14 -3.10
N SER A 110 -17.79 -6.01 -4.22
CA SER A 110 -17.56 -6.82 -5.41
C SER A 110 -16.18 -6.57 -6.06
N TRP A 111 -15.61 -5.37 -5.88
CA TRP A 111 -14.24 -5.06 -6.31
C TRP A 111 -13.17 -5.60 -5.37
N LEU A 112 -13.48 -5.72 -4.09
CA LEU A 112 -12.56 -6.22 -3.07
C LEU A 112 -12.48 -7.75 -3.06
N VAL A 113 -13.58 -8.42 -3.37
CA VAL A 113 -13.63 -9.88 -3.47
C VAL A 113 -13.23 -10.28 -4.89
N GLY A 114 -12.01 -10.81 -5.02
CA GLY A 114 -11.53 -11.30 -6.31
C GLY A 114 -12.33 -12.52 -6.78
N HIS A 115 -13.06 -12.37 -7.88
CA HIS A 115 -13.75 -13.47 -8.55
C HIS A 115 -12.97 -13.94 -9.77
N PHE A 116 -12.46 -15.17 -9.74
CA PHE A 116 -11.77 -15.78 -10.90
C PHE A 116 -12.70 -15.97 -12.11
N SER A 117 -14.02 -16.05 -11.88
CA SER A 117 -15.02 -16.16 -12.96
C SER A 117 -15.07 -14.94 -13.89
N THR A 118 -14.54 -13.80 -13.45
CA THR A 118 -14.52 -12.55 -14.24
C THR A 118 -13.19 -12.29 -14.95
N VAL A 119 -12.27 -13.25 -14.90
CA VAL A 119 -10.96 -13.15 -15.57
C VAL A 119 -11.13 -13.41 -17.06
N ILE A 120 -11.32 -12.32 -17.83
CA ILE A 120 -11.48 -12.32 -19.26
C ILE A 120 -10.25 -11.62 -19.89
N ARG A 121 -9.93 -11.96 -21.13
CA ARG A 121 -8.90 -11.28 -21.91
C ARG A 121 -9.15 -9.77 -21.93
N GLY A 122 -8.14 -8.95 -21.61
CA GLY A 122 -8.25 -7.50 -21.41
C GLY A 122 -8.42 -7.04 -19.96
N ARG A 123 -8.54 -7.98 -18.98
CA ARG A 123 -8.67 -7.65 -17.57
C ARG A 123 -7.52 -8.13 -16.70
N TYR A 124 -6.78 -9.17 -17.11
CA TYR A 124 -5.64 -9.71 -16.35
C TYR A 124 -4.32 -9.01 -16.68
N GLU A 125 -4.29 -8.20 -17.74
CA GLU A 125 -3.06 -7.54 -18.20
C GLU A 125 -2.51 -6.54 -17.17
N LEU A 126 -3.37 -5.99 -16.29
CA LEU A 126 -2.94 -5.16 -15.15
C LEU A 126 -1.95 -5.87 -14.22
N VAL A 127 -2.02 -7.21 -14.15
CA VAL A 127 -1.10 -8.00 -13.32
C VAL A 127 0.35 -7.89 -13.83
N TRP A 128 0.56 -7.65 -15.13
CA TRP A 128 1.90 -7.46 -15.68
C TRP A 128 2.61 -6.22 -15.15
N LEU A 129 1.86 -5.23 -14.64
CA LEU A 129 2.44 -4.05 -13.97
C LEU A 129 3.16 -4.41 -12.66
N THR A 130 2.86 -5.55 -12.05
CA THR A 130 3.56 -6.01 -10.84
C THR A 130 4.97 -6.50 -11.16
N VAL A 131 5.25 -6.95 -12.39
CA VAL A 131 6.56 -7.48 -12.77
C VAL A 131 7.68 -6.44 -12.62
N PRO A 132 7.58 -5.24 -13.21
CA PRO A 132 8.61 -4.22 -13.04
C PRO A 132 8.76 -3.78 -11.57
N LEU A 133 7.68 -3.73 -10.79
CA LEU A 133 7.74 -3.41 -9.36
C LEU A 133 8.50 -4.48 -8.56
N VAL A 134 8.27 -5.76 -8.86
CA VAL A 134 9.02 -6.87 -8.25
C VAL A 134 10.51 -6.81 -8.61
N ILE A 135 10.84 -6.47 -9.86
CA ILE A 135 12.23 -6.29 -10.29
C ILE A 135 12.88 -5.12 -9.54
N LEU A 136 12.19 -3.98 -9.42
CA LEU A 136 12.67 -2.84 -8.63
C LEU A 136 12.89 -3.22 -7.17
N ALA A 137 11.93 -3.91 -6.55
CA ALA A 137 12.06 -4.40 -5.19
C ALA A 137 13.29 -5.29 -5.01
N PHE A 138 13.57 -6.15 -5.97
CA PHE A 138 14.76 -7.02 -5.95
C PHE A 138 16.07 -6.23 -6.09
N VAL A 139 16.11 -5.23 -6.96
CA VAL A 139 17.29 -4.34 -7.12
C VAL A 139 17.58 -3.60 -5.82
N PHE A 140 16.56 -3.14 -5.10
CA PHE A 140 16.70 -2.42 -3.84
C PHE A 140 16.73 -3.33 -2.59
N ALA A 141 16.68 -4.66 -2.74
CA ALA A 141 16.60 -5.62 -1.64
C ALA A 141 17.73 -5.42 -0.60
N ASN A 142 18.95 -5.13 -1.06
CA ASN A 142 20.08 -4.87 -0.15
C ASN A 142 19.85 -3.63 0.73
N HIS A 143 19.24 -2.58 0.20
CA HIS A 143 18.92 -1.38 0.98
C HIS A 143 17.85 -1.66 2.04
N PHE A 144 16.85 -2.45 1.70
CA PHE A 144 15.82 -2.87 2.66
C PHE A 144 16.39 -3.76 3.77
N ASN A 145 17.32 -4.66 3.45
CA ASN A 145 18.01 -5.47 4.44
C ASN A 145 18.84 -4.61 5.42
N ILE A 146 19.54 -3.59 4.92
CA ILE A 146 20.34 -2.68 5.75
C ILE A 146 19.42 -1.88 6.69
N VAL A 147 18.32 -1.35 6.18
CA VAL A 147 17.31 -0.63 6.98
C VAL A 147 16.69 -1.54 8.03
N GLY A 148 16.45 -2.81 7.70
CA GLY A 148 15.98 -3.83 8.63
C GLY A 148 16.92 -4.14 9.80
N MET A 149 18.18 -3.68 9.77
CA MET A 149 19.13 -3.78 10.87
C MET A 149 19.00 -2.61 11.88
N GLY A 150 18.21 -1.61 11.57
CA GLY A 150 17.94 -0.46 12.42
C GLY A 150 18.48 0.86 11.91
N LYS A 151 17.90 1.95 12.44
CA LYS A 151 18.19 3.32 11.99
C LYS A 151 19.67 3.70 12.20
N ASP A 152 20.21 3.41 13.39
CA ASP A 152 21.59 3.78 13.74
C ASP A 152 22.59 3.02 12.87
N PHE A 153 22.31 1.75 12.60
CA PHE A 153 23.16 0.91 11.75
C PHE A 153 23.15 1.34 10.30
N SER A 154 21.97 1.65 9.75
CA SER A 154 21.83 2.11 8.36
C SER A 154 22.50 3.46 8.13
N GLN A 155 22.43 4.39 9.09
CA GLN A 155 23.08 5.68 9.01
C GLN A 155 24.61 5.55 9.04
N ASN A 156 25.15 4.66 9.86
CA ASN A 156 26.59 4.38 9.92
C ASN A 156 27.14 3.80 8.60
N LEU A 157 26.30 3.06 7.87
CA LEU A 157 26.64 2.55 6.53
C LEU A 157 26.38 3.55 5.40
N GLY A 158 25.97 4.79 5.72
CA GLY A 158 25.70 5.83 4.74
C GLY A 158 24.39 5.67 3.97
N VAL A 159 23.48 4.78 4.43
CA VAL A 159 22.17 4.56 3.81
C VAL A 159 21.14 5.49 4.46
N PRO A 160 20.49 6.39 3.71
CA PRO A 160 19.48 7.29 4.24
C PRO A 160 18.20 6.51 4.60
N TYR A 161 18.03 6.21 5.90
CA TYR A 161 16.92 5.42 6.44
C TYR A 161 15.54 5.92 5.96
N ASP A 162 15.28 7.22 6.09
CA ASP A 162 13.98 7.82 5.79
C ASP A 162 13.65 7.74 4.27
N LEU A 163 14.65 7.84 3.41
CA LEU A 163 14.48 7.71 1.96
C LEU A 163 14.18 6.27 1.56
N VAL A 164 14.89 5.31 2.14
CA VAL A 164 14.67 3.88 1.84
C VAL A 164 13.32 3.42 2.38
N LEU A 165 12.91 3.92 3.54
CA LEU A 165 11.57 3.67 4.09
C LEU A 165 10.49 4.23 3.16
N PHE A 166 10.66 5.46 2.68
CA PHE A 166 9.74 6.08 1.72
C PHE A 166 9.68 5.29 0.41
N MET A 167 10.82 4.89 -0.14
CA MET A 167 10.87 4.09 -1.38
C MET A 167 10.23 2.71 -1.18
N GLY A 168 10.52 2.03 -0.08
CA GLY A 168 9.97 0.71 0.21
C GLY A 168 8.45 0.71 0.31
N LEU A 169 7.89 1.66 1.05
CA LEU A 169 6.44 1.85 1.17
C LEU A 169 5.77 2.34 -0.12
N THR A 170 6.52 2.95 -1.04
CA THR A 170 5.99 3.36 -2.36
C THR A 170 6.01 2.21 -3.36
N ILE A 171 6.94 1.27 -3.24
CA ILE A 171 7.04 0.07 -4.09
C ILE A 171 6.04 -1.00 -3.66
N GLU A 172 5.69 -1.03 -2.38
CA GLU A 172 4.68 -1.94 -1.81
C GLU A 172 3.30 -1.75 -2.46
#